data_695402b5ec419022fa0c8519499accdb
#
_entry.id   695402b5ec419022fa0c8519499accdb
#
_cell.length_a   1.000
_cell.length_b   1.000
_cell.length_c   1.000
_cell.angle_alpha   90.00
_cell.angle_beta   90.00
_cell.angle_gamma   90.00
#
_symmetry.space_group_name_H-M   'P 1'
#
loop_
_entity.id
_entity.type
_entity.pdbx_description
1 polymer ?
#
loop_
_entity_poly.entity_id
_entity_poly.type
_entity_poly.pdbx_seq_one_letter_code
_entity_poly.pdbx_strand_id
1 'polypeptide(L)'
;MGATVTANNQTVVHKDSGGIVTTSPDVCKTQVGNAVVPIPYVNTAKSSNTAKGSSTVTMDGNPVMIKSSVFSTSSGDEAGKIGGVASGVNKGKAKFVTTSNDVMVDGQPVGRRSDLMVSNLSSSGNTPPAALQQPNTNTDPENNDGYVLAIALVFKHPNVVTGKVVQPRLTLPYTVSGPENFQYEEKHAYLGVQQKMQQPGSYSFKIDDFDLQDRPITEVSKNSQTT
;
A
#
# COMPACT_ATOMS: atom_id res chain seq x y z
N MET A 1 13.69 12.92 2.91
CA MET A 1 12.42 12.70 3.64
C MET A 1 11.90 11.33 3.21
N GLY A 2 11.28 10.57 4.10
CA GLY A 2 10.63 9.32 3.69
C GLY A 2 9.23 9.58 3.11
N ALA A 3 8.58 8.55 2.57
CA ALA A 3 7.20 8.66 2.11
C ALA A 3 6.24 8.71 3.31
N THR A 4 5.34 9.70 3.33
CA THR A 4 4.32 9.87 4.39
C THR A 4 2.93 9.42 3.95
N VAL A 5 2.71 9.29 2.65
CA VAL A 5 1.41 8.88 2.08
C VAL A 5 1.39 7.38 1.84
N THR A 6 0.26 6.74 2.14
CA THR A 6 0.06 5.30 2.00
C THR A 6 -1.08 4.94 1.06
N ALA A 7 -0.94 3.79 0.42
CA ALA A 7 -1.98 3.10 -0.32
C ALA A 7 -2.01 1.64 0.15
N ASN A 8 -3.16 1.15 0.64
CA ASN A 8 -3.31 -0.21 1.19
C ASN A 8 -2.31 -0.50 2.33
N ASN A 9 -2.13 0.44 3.26
CA ASN A 9 -1.20 0.39 4.40
C ASN A 9 0.29 0.25 4.01
N GLN A 10 0.65 0.50 2.75
CA GLN A 10 2.02 0.52 2.27
C GLN A 10 2.37 1.92 1.78
N THR A 11 3.55 2.42 2.13
CA THR A 11 4.00 3.74 1.67
C THR A 11 4.11 3.77 0.15
N VAL A 12 3.62 4.86 -0.44
CA VAL A 12 3.66 5.09 -1.89
C VAL A 12 5.07 5.47 -2.32
N VAL A 13 5.48 5.04 -3.50
CA VAL A 13 6.83 5.28 -4.01
C VAL A 13 6.89 6.58 -4.79
N HIS A 14 7.91 7.37 -4.49
CA HIS A 14 8.28 8.59 -5.22
C HIS A 14 9.81 8.80 -5.12
N LYS A 15 10.33 9.82 -5.78
CA LYS A 15 11.78 10.03 -5.90
C LYS A 15 12.50 10.04 -4.54
N ASP A 16 11.95 10.73 -3.54
CA ASP A 16 12.57 10.91 -2.23
C ASP A 16 12.04 9.94 -1.16
N SER A 17 11.32 8.91 -1.57
CA SER A 17 10.73 7.91 -0.66
C SER A 17 11.74 6.97 0.00
N GLY A 18 13.00 6.98 -0.45
CA GLY A 18 14.04 6.10 0.07
C GLY A 18 13.90 4.64 -0.39
N GLY A 19 13.14 4.39 -1.45
CA GLY A 19 12.92 3.06 -1.99
C GLY A 19 14.19 2.46 -2.62
N ILE A 20 14.44 1.18 -2.31
CA ILE A 20 15.56 0.39 -2.85
C ILE A 20 15.03 -0.97 -3.25
N VAL A 21 15.34 -1.41 -4.47
CA VAL A 21 15.15 -2.80 -4.88
C VAL A 21 16.51 -3.44 -5.17
N THR A 22 16.79 -4.56 -4.51
CA THR A 22 17.99 -5.37 -4.72
C THR A 22 17.56 -6.70 -5.30
N THR A 23 18.06 -7.04 -6.47
CA THR A 23 17.73 -8.23 -7.24
C THR A 23 18.96 -9.09 -7.49
N SER A 24 18.82 -10.40 -7.45
CA SER A 24 19.88 -11.37 -7.73
C SER A 24 19.25 -12.70 -8.14
N PRO A 25 19.85 -13.45 -9.09
CA PRO A 25 21.03 -13.09 -9.88
C PRO A 25 20.68 -12.15 -11.04
N ASP A 26 21.55 -11.21 -11.31
CA ASP A 26 21.61 -10.43 -12.58
C ASP A 26 22.74 -10.99 -13.44
N VAL A 27 22.43 -11.90 -14.32
CA VAL A 27 23.45 -12.60 -15.10
C VAL A 27 23.84 -11.77 -16.32
N CYS A 28 25.09 -11.22 -16.27
CA CYS A 28 25.62 -10.39 -17.36
C CYS A 28 26.83 -11.03 -18.03
N LYS A 29 26.94 -10.80 -19.33
CA LYS A 29 28.09 -11.20 -20.14
C LYS A 29 29.28 -10.33 -19.80
N THR A 30 30.33 -10.98 -19.31
CA THR A 30 31.54 -10.29 -18.79
C THR A 30 32.76 -10.75 -19.55
N GLN A 31 33.60 -9.83 -19.96
CA GLN A 31 34.88 -10.13 -20.59
C GLN A 31 35.88 -10.58 -19.53
N VAL A 32 36.39 -11.79 -19.67
CA VAL A 32 37.46 -12.34 -18.80
C VAL A 32 38.59 -12.81 -19.73
N GLY A 33 39.64 -12.02 -19.79
CA GLY A 33 40.71 -12.21 -20.76
C GLY A 33 40.13 -12.15 -22.18
N ASN A 34 40.37 -13.21 -22.99
CA ASN A 34 39.80 -13.34 -24.35
C ASN A 34 38.45 -14.04 -24.42
N ALA A 35 37.88 -14.44 -23.28
CA ALA A 35 36.62 -15.13 -23.22
C ALA A 35 35.46 -14.21 -22.74
N VAL A 36 34.24 -14.49 -23.19
CA VAL A 36 33.01 -13.87 -22.66
C VAL A 36 32.31 -14.89 -21.80
N VAL A 37 32.15 -14.59 -20.51
CA VAL A 37 31.58 -15.49 -19.51
C VAL A 37 30.33 -14.87 -18.91
N PRO A 38 29.22 -15.60 -18.76
CA PRO A 38 28.06 -15.15 -18.01
C PRO A 38 28.38 -15.21 -16.52
N ILE A 39 28.35 -14.06 -15.87
CA ILE A 39 28.64 -13.92 -14.42
C ILE A 39 27.40 -13.36 -13.73
N PRO A 40 26.95 -13.97 -12.60
CA PRO A 40 25.86 -13.43 -11.79
C PRO A 40 26.33 -12.26 -10.92
N TYR A 41 25.57 -11.18 -10.95
CA TYR A 41 25.77 -9.99 -10.14
C TYR A 41 24.56 -9.77 -9.20
N VAL A 42 24.78 -8.96 -8.18
CA VAL A 42 23.72 -8.33 -7.41
C VAL A 42 23.44 -6.98 -8.04
N ASN A 43 22.19 -6.69 -8.35
CA ASN A 43 21.78 -5.46 -8.99
C ASN A 43 20.88 -4.65 -8.05
N THR A 44 21.14 -3.36 -7.90
CA THR A 44 20.41 -2.46 -7.02
C THR A 44 19.89 -1.25 -7.78
N ALA A 45 18.60 -0.96 -7.67
CA ALA A 45 18.00 0.27 -8.18
C ALA A 45 17.34 1.07 -7.05
N LYS A 46 17.34 2.39 -7.16
CA LYS A 46 16.91 3.32 -6.10
C LYS A 46 15.84 4.28 -6.60
N SER A 47 14.90 4.62 -5.71
CA SER A 47 13.84 5.60 -5.98
C SER A 47 14.35 6.98 -6.36
N SER A 48 15.55 7.38 -5.93
CA SER A 48 16.20 8.64 -6.35
C SER A 48 16.33 8.77 -7.86
N ASN A 49 16.32 7.65 -8.58
CA ASN A 49 16.38 7.57 -10.05
C ASN A 49 14.99 7.44 -10.69
N THR A 50 13.91 7.82 -9.97
CA THR A 50 12.54 7.76 -10.51
C THR A 50 12.42 8.60 -11.77
N ALA A 51 11.80 8.01 -12.80
CA ALA A 51 11.41 8.64 -14.04
C ALA A 51 9.99 8.20 -14.43
N LYS A 52 9.30 9.05 -15.21
CA LYS A 52 7.93 8.81 -15.69
C LYS A 52 6.93 8.64 -14.54
N GLY A 53 7.06 9.43 -13.48
CA GLY A 53 6.04 9.56 -12.44
C GLY A 53 4.75 10.18 -12.98
N SER A 54 3.72 10.24 -12.14
CA SER A 54 2.46 10.91 -12.41
C SER A 54 2.69 12.35 -12.89
N SER A 55 1.90 12.78 -13.85
CA SER A 55 1.92 14.16 -14.37
C SER A 55 1.01 15.11 -13.59
N THR A 56 0.06 14.58 -12.83
CA THR A 56 -0.98 15.37 -12.16
C THR A 56 -0.97 15.25 -10.64
N VAL A 57 -0.43 14.16 -10.10
CA VAL A 57 -0.45 13.88 -8.66
C VAL A 57 0.95 13.84 -8.10
N THR A 58 1.16 14.63 -7.04
CA THR A 58 2.39 14.61 -6.24
C THR A 58 2.09 14.17 -4.81
N MET A 59 3.01 13.45 -4.20
CA MET A 59 3.00 13.09 -2.79
C MET A 59 4.35 13.47 -2.19
N ASP A 60 4.36 14.09 -1.02
CA ASP A 60 5.57 14.64 -0.40
C ASP A 60 6.38 15.54 -1.34
N GLY A 61 5.67 16.32 -2.19
CA GLY A 61 6.26 17.22 -3.18
C GLY A 61 6.89 16.55 -4.41
N ASN A 62 6.75 15.24 -4.57
CA ASN A 62 7.31 14.48 -5.69
C ASN A 62 6.21 13.79 -6.51
N PRO A 63 6.37 13.68 -7.85
CA PRO A 63 5.48 12.87 -8.68
C PRO A 63 5.40 11.42 -8.18
N VAL A 64 4.18 10.94 -7.99
CA VAL A 64 3.91 9.57 -7.56
C VAL A 64 4.33 8.58 -8.63
N MET A 65 4.92 7.45 -8.23
CA MET A 65 5.19 6.36 -9.14
C MET A 65 3.94 5.54 -9.41
N ILE A 66 3.66 5.35 -10.68
CA ILE A 66 2.57 4.53 -11.22
C ILE A 66 3.16 3.33 -11.97
N LYS A 67 2.34 2.40 -12.42
CA LYS A 67 2.80 1.15 -13.07
C LYS A 67 3.74 1.35 -14.24
N SER A 68 3.60 2.43 -15.00
CA SER A 68 4.49 2.78 -16.12
C SER A 68 5.79 3.44 -15.70
N SER A 69 5.91 3.88 -14.45
CA SER A 69 7.11 4.51 -13.91
C SER A 69 8.27 3.52 -13.82
N VAL A 70 9.48 4.06 -13.82
CA VAL A 70 10.71 3.27 -13.73
C VAL A 70 11.72 3.95 -12.80
N PHE A 71 12.63 3.19 -12.22
CA PHE A 71 13.94 3.72 -11.84
C PHE A 71 14.80 3.66 -13.09
N SER A 72 15.35 4.79 -13.51
CA SER A 72 15.98 4.97 -14.82
C SER A 72 17.30 4.21 -15.00
N THR A 73 17.91 3.78 -13.89
CA THR A 73 19.17 3.03 -13.87
C THR A 73 19.25 2.14 -12.64
N SER A 74 20.08 1.13 -12.73
CA SER A 74 20.51 0.26 -11.63
C SER A 74 22.05 0.23 -11.53
N SER A 75 22.59 -0.44 -10.53
CA SER A 75 24.02 -0.56 -10.28
C SER A 75 24.35 -1.93 -9.67
N GLY A 76 25.61 -2.35 -9.83
CA GLY A 76 26.12 -3.63 -9.32
C GLY A 76 26.58 -4.59 -10.42
N ASP A 77 26.12 -4.39 -11.64
CA ASP A 77 26.46 -5.17 -12.84
C ASP A 77 27.48 -4.47 -13.76
N GLU A 78 28.19 -3.44 -13.25
CA GLU A 78 29.09 -2.59 -14.04
C GLU A 78 30.20 -3.37 -14.77
N ALA A 79 30.66 -4.49 -14.22
CA ALA A 79 31.67 -5.34 -14.86
C ALA A 79 31.09 -6.12 -16.05
N GLY A 80 29.77 -6.35 -16.08
CA GLY A 80 29.06 -7.02 -17.16
C GLY A 80 28.81 -6.14 -18.40
N LYS A 81 29.82 -5.47 -18.90
CA LYS A 81 29.74 -4.43 -19.95
C LYS A 81 29.09 -4.88 -21.27
N ILE A 82 29.08 -6.17 -21.54
CA ILE A 82 28.45 -6.72 -22.75
C ILE A 82 26.93 -6.81 -22.60
N GLY A 83 26.43 -6.66 -21.36
CA GLY A 83 25.03 -6.61 -21.03
C GLY A 83 24.44 -7.92 -20.49
N GLY A 84 23.26 -7.82 -19.91
CA GLY A 84 22.52 -8.94 -19.36
C GLY A 84 22.20 -10.00 -20.40
N VAL A 85 22.17 -11.25 -19.97
CA VAL A 85 21.89 -12.39 -20.87
C VAL A 85 20.50 -12.26 -21.50
N ALA A 86 19.50 -11.83 -20.71
CA ALA A 86 18.12 -11.65 -21.18
C ALA A 86 17.83 -10.23 -21.67
N SER A 87 18.34 -9.20 -20.98
CA SER A 87 18.03 -7.80 -21.30
C SER A 87 18.91 -7.19 -22.38
N GLY A 88 20.13 -7.70 -22.56
CA GLY A 88 21.12 -7.14 -23.48
C GLY A 88 21.71 -5.79 -23.03
N VAL A 89 21.36 -5.31 -21.83
CA VAL A 89 21.84 -4.03 -21.28
C VAL A 89 22.59 -4.23 -19.97
N ASN A 90 23.37 -3.23 -19.61
CA ASN A 90 24.08 -3.12 -18.35
C ASN A 90 23.58 -1.83 -17.68
N LYS A 91 23.41 -1.85 -16.35
CA LYS A 91 22.85 -0.72 -15.58
C LYS A 91 21.46 -0.28 -16.07
N GLY A 92 20.65 -1.23 -16.49
CA GLY A 92 19.35 -0.99 -17.07
C GLY A 92 18.32 -0.46 -16.04
N LYS A 93 17.12 -0.23 -16.51
CA LYS A 93 16.02 0.29 -15.69
C LYS A 93 15.52 -0.76 -14.71
N ALA A 94 14.80 -0.30 -13.66
CA ALA A 94 13.92 -1.17 -12.88
C ALA A 94 12.46 -0.74 -13.04
N LYS A 95 11.54 -1.71 -13.08
CA LYS A 95 10.12 -1.50 -13.33
C LYS A 95 9.27 -2.38 -12.42
N PHE A 96 8.10 -1.87 -12.02
CA PHE A 96 7.11 -2.62 -11.25
C PHE A 96 6.54 -3.80 -12.04
N VAL A 97 6.48 -4.95 -11.38
CA VAL A 97 5.73 -6.15 -11.77
C VAL A 97 4.36 -6.13 -11.09
N THR A 98 4.33 -5.85 -9.78
CA THR A 98 3.10 -5.64 -9.01
C THR A 98 2.92 -4.18 -8.64
N THR A 99 1.70 -3.79 -8.33
CA THR A 99 1.29 -2.43 -7.95
C THR A 99 -0.01 -2.53 -7.16
N SER A 100 -0.55 -1.44 -6.65
CA SER A 100 -1.87 -1.43 -6.01
C SER A 100 -2.95 -2.08 -6.90
N ASN A 101 -3.93 -2.72 -6.28
CA ASN A 101 -5.06 -3.34 -6.98
C ASN A 101 -6.23 -2.37 -7.20
N ASP A 102 -6.33 -1.32 -6.38
CA ASP A 102 -7.51 -0.45 -6.27
C ASP A 102 -7.18 1.05 -6.21
N VAL A 103 -5.95 1.43 -5.82
CA VAL A 103 -5.56 2.83 -5.79
C VAL A 103 -4.92 3.22 -7.11
N MET A 104 -5.59 4.13 -7.83
CA MET A 104 -5.21 4.58 -9.18
C MET A 104 -4.82 6.05 -9.18
N VAL A 105 -3.80 6.38 -9.97
CA VAL A 105 -3.36 7.75 -10.27
C VAL A 105 -3.11 7.85 -11.78
N ASP A 106 -3.63 8.90 -12.42
CA ASP A 106 -3.58 9.07 -13.89
C ASP A 106 -4.09 7.82 -14.64
N GLY A 107 -5.11 7.13 -14.11
CA GLY A 107 -5.66 5.91 -14.69
C GLY A 107 -4.74 4.68 -14.58
N GLN A 108 -3.66 4.74 -13.81
CA GLN A 108 -2.73 3.63 -13.58
C GLN A 108 -2.56 3.34 -12.09
N PRO A 109 -2.39 2.07 -11.70
CA PRO A 109 -2.21 1.73 -10.30
C PRO A 109 -0.87 2.26 -9.75
N VAL A 110 -0.88 2.71 -8.49
CA VAL A 110 0.30 3.25 -7.82
C VAL A 110 1.26 2.15 -7.37
N GLY A 111 2.56 2.45 -7.44
CA GLY A 111 3.63 1.62 -6.89
C GLY A 111 3.82 1.88 -5.40
N ARG A 112 3.99 0.81 -4.63
CA ARG A 112 4.06 0.85 -3.16
C ARG A 112 5.29 0.12 -2.63
N ARG A 113 5.61 0.35 -1.38
CA ARG A 113 6.52 -0.52 -0.62
C ARG A 113 6.09 -1.98 -0.77
N SER A 114 7.05 -2.89 -0.80
CA SER A 114 6.86 -4.34 -0.99
C SER A 114 6.31 -4.78 -2.35
N ASP A 115 5.94 -3.87 -3.24
CA ASP A 115 5.63 -4.24 -4.62
C ASP A 115 6.86 -4.80 -5.33
N LEU A 116 6.66 -5.82 -6.16
CA LEU A 116 7.73 -6.50 -6.87
C LEU A 116 8.22 -5.67 -8.05
N MET A 117 9.53 -5.62 -8.22
CA MET A 117 10.20 -4.99 -9.36
C MET A 117 11.19 -5.95 -10.00
N VAL A 118 11.41 -5.81 -11.29
CA VAL A 118 12.52 -6.42 -12.03
C VAL A 118 13.52 -5.34 -12.37
N SER A 119 14.82 -5.71 -12.42
CA SER A 119 15.92 -4.78 -12.69
C SER A 119 16.69 -5.16 -13.94
N ASN A 120 17.64 -4.29 -14.29
CA ASN A 120 18.47 -4.37 -15.50
C ASN A 120 17.63 -4.66 -16.74
N LEU A 121 16.57 -3.83 -16.91
CA LEU A 121 15.52 -3.98 -17.91
C LEU A 121 15.82 -3.12 -19.14
N SER A 122 15.66 -3.71 -20.33
CA SER A 122 15.43 -2.99 -21.59
C SER A 122 14.02 -3.29 -22.12
N SER A 123 13.86 -4.22 -23.04
CA SER A 123 12.58 -4.80 -23.46
C SER A 123 12.13 -5.91 -22.51
N SER A 124 13.08 -6.68 -21.96
CA SER A 124 12.86 -7.69 -20.92
C SER A 124 13.75 -7.44 -19.72
N GLY A 125 13.33 -7.91 -18.53
CA GLY A 125 14.13 -7.88 -17.31
C GLY A 125 15.23 -8.93 -17.34
N ASN A 126 16.35 -8.66 -16.66
CA ASN A 126 17.47 -9.60 -16.53
C ASN A 126 17.50 -10.29 -15.18
N THR A 127 16.63 -9.88 -14.25
CA THR A 127 16.61 -10.38 -12.88
C THR A 127 15.27 -11.03 -12.55
N PRO A 128 15.22 -11.96 -11.58
CA PRO A 128 13.97 -12.34 -10.97
C PRO A 128 13.33 -11.11 -10.29
N PRO A 129 11.99 -11.10 -10.09
CA PRO A 129 11.32 -10.06 -9.33
C PRO A 129 11.77 -10.07 -7.86
N ALA A 130 11.97 -8.87 -7.29
CA ALA A 130 12.23 -8.69 -5.87
C ALA A 130 11.38 -7.57 -5.29
N ALA A 131 11.07 -7.65 -4.00
CA ALA A 131 10.26 -6.67 -3.32
C ALA A 131 11.05 -5.37 -3.09
N LEU A 132 10.40 -4.25 -3.39
CA LEU A 132 10.92 -2.92 -3.10
C LEU A 132 10.96 -2.71 -1.58
N GLN A 133 12.14 -2.43 -1.05
CA GLN A 133 12.33 -2.02 0.33
C GLN A 133 12.25 -0.52 0.43
N GLN A 134 11.41 -0.01 1.32
CA GLN A 134 11.23 1.41 1.56
C GLN A 134 10.92 1.63 3.04
N PRO A 135 11.43 2.69 3.68
CA PRO A 135 11.02 3.02 5.04
C PRO A 135 9.51 3.10 5.15
N ASN A 136 8.95 2.47 6.15
CA ASN A 136 7.54 2.65 6.47
C ASN A 136 7.47 3.83 7.43
N THR A 137 7.43 5.03 6.88
CA THR A 137 7.25 6.25 7.66
C THR A 137 5.76 6.53 7.90
N ASN A 138 4.97 5.50 8.14
CA ASN A 138 3.72 5.68 8.88
C ASN A 138 4.06 6.11 10.31
N THR A 139 4.88 7.13 10.42
CA THR A 139 4.94 7.99 11.56
C THR A 139 3.84 9.03 11.41
N ASP A 140 2.61 8.60 11.39
CA ASP A 140 1.58 9.34 12.08
C ASP A 140 2.05 9.33 13.54
N PRO A 141 2.54 10.43 14.11
CA PRO A 141 2.96 10.45 15.51
C PRO A 141 1.78 10.12 16.44
N GLU A 142 0.54 10.14 15.93
CA GLU A 142 -0.66 9.64 16.58
C GLU A 142 -0.93 8.15 16.29
N ASN A 143 -0.21 7.49 15.35
CA ASN A 143 -0.39 6.08 15.04
C ASN A 143 0.63 5.18 15.73
N ASN A 144 1.03 5.55 16.90
CA ASN A 144 1.67 4.65 17.83
C ASN A 144 0.57 3.73 18.40
N ASP A 145 0.50 2.51 17.91
CA ASP A 145 -0.29 1.40 18.46
C ASP A 145 -1.78 1.67 18.73
N GLY A 146 -2.43 2.48 17.87
CA GLY A 146 -3.87 2.72 18.01
C GLY A 146 -4.68 1.50 17.59
N TYR A 147 -5.43 0.96 18.52
CA TYR A 147 -6.45 -0.05 18.23
C TYR A 147 -7.59 0.60 17.46
N VAL A 148 -8.02 -0.03 16.34
CA VAL A 148 -9.19 0.41 15.59
C VAL A 148 -10.39 -0.42 16.04
N LEU A 149 -11.37 0.22 16.66
CA LEU A 149 -12.67 -0.36 16.87
C LEU A 149 -13.51 -0.12 15.61
N ALA A 150 -13.78 -1.17 14.84
CA ALA A 150 -14.69 -1.13 13.71
C ALA A 150 -16.00 -1.84 14.08
N ILE A 151 -17.10 -1.12 14.05
CA ILE A 151 -18.44 -1.66 14.31
C ILE A 151 -19.23 -1.53 13.04
N ALA A 152 -19.64 -2.67 12.45
CA ALA A 152 -20.54 -2.71 11.31
C ALA A 152 -21.97 -2.97 11.82
N LEU A 153 -22.90 -2.09 11.47
CA LEU A 153 -24.32 -2.27 11.74
C LEU A 153 -24.93 -3.01 10.56
N VAL A 154 -25.37 -4.26 10.80
CA VAL A 154 -26.04 -5.08 9.80
C VAL A 154 -27.52 -5.12 10.08
N PHE A 155 -28.32 -4.48 9.22
CA PHE A 155 -29.77 -4.54 9.29
C PHE A 155 -30.29 -5.71 8.44
N LYS A 156 -30.87 -6.73 9.06
CA LYS A 156 -31.57 -7.80 8.35
C LYS A 156 -33.04 -7.39 8.18
N HIS A 157 -33.43 -7.12 6.95
CA HIS A 157 -34.85 -6.89 6.64
C HIS A 157 -35.51 -8.22 6.27
N PRO A 158 -36.61 -8.64 6.93
CA PRO A 158 -37.23 -9.96 6.73
C PRO A 158 -37.89 -10.16 5.36
N ASN A 159 -38.08 -9.13 4.56
CA ASN A 159 -38.80 -9.16 3.30
C ASN A 159 -38.01 -8.79 2.05
N VAL A 160 -36.66 -8.92 2.06
CA VAL A 160 -35.87 -8.70 0.84
C VAL A 160 -35.89 -9.97 0.00
N VAL A 161 -36.88 -10.08 -0.87
CA VAL A 161 -37.05 -11.20 -1.82
C VAL A 161 -36.23 -11.02 -3.10
N THR A 162 -35.57 -9.89 -3.28
CA THR A 162 -34.75 -9.63 -4.48
C THR A 162 -33.42 -9.03 -4.06
N GLY A 163 -32.32 -9.70 -4.38
CA GLY A 163 -30.94 -9.42 -4.02
C GLY A 163 -30.35 -8.01 -4.29
N LYS A 164 -31.14 -6.97 -4.15
CA LYS A 164 -30.68 -5.59 -4.06
C LYS A 164 -30.60 -5.20 -2.59
N VAL A 165 -29.41 -5.12 -2.07
CA VAL A 165 -29.14 -4.46 -0.78
C VAL A 165 -29.44 -2.98 -0.97
N VAL A 166 -30.61 -2.56 -0.54
CA VAL A 166 -30.92 -1.14 -0.38
C VAL A 166 -30.22 -0.71 0.90
N GLN A 167 -29.15 0.04 0.77
CA GLN A 167 -28.46 0.66 1.91
C GLN A 167 -29.32 1.85 2.39
N PRO A 168 -29.99 1.77 3.53
CA PRO A 168 -30.64 2.94 4.09
C PRO A 168 -29.55 3.95 4.49
N ARG A 169 -29.67 5.18 4.05
CA ARG A 169 -28.89 6.29 4.60
C ARG A 169 -29.49 6.63 5.98
N LEU A 170 -29.09 5.88 6.98
CA LEU A 170 -29.53 6.12 8.34
C LEU A 170 -28.40 6.85 9.07
N THR A 171 -28.65 8.06 9.53
CA THR A 171 -27.77 8.81 10.41
C THR A 171 -28.26 8.63 11.83
N LEU A 172 -27.46 8.01 12.68
CA LEU A 172 -27.78 7.75 14.08
C LEU A 172 -26.74 8.38 14.97
N PRO A 173 -27.13 9.10 16.02
CA PRO A 173 -26.20 9.51 17.06
C PRO A 173 -25.70 8.30 17.83
N TYR A 174 -24.42 8.30 18.17
CA TYR A 174 -23.83 7.20 18.93
C TYR A 174 -22.76 7.70 19.90
N THR A 175 -22.57 6.94 20.96
CA THR A 175 -21.53 7.16 21.96
C THR A 175 -20.63 5.94 22.05
N VAL A 176 -19.30 6.16 22.06
CA VAL A 176 -18.31 5.15 22.38
C VAL A 176 -17.69 5.50 23.72
N SER A 177 -17.73 4.59 24.69
CA SER A 177 -17.09 4.73 25.99
C SER A 177 -16.02 3.65 26.17
N GLY A 178 -14.90 3.99 26.77
CA GLY A 178 -13.76 3.09 26.93
C GLY A 178 -12.96 3.34 28.21
N PRO A 179 -11.74 2.77 28.30
CA PRO A 179 -10.86 2.92 29.47
C PRO A 179 -10.53 4.40 29.76
N GLU A 180 -10.17 4.68 31.03
CA GLU A 180 -9.73 6.01 31.49
C GLU A 180 -10.73 7.15 31.22
N ASN A 181 -12.03 6.86 31.32
CA ASN A 181 -13.10 7.82 31.04
C ASN A 181 -13.15 8.32 29.59
N PHE A 182 -12.58 7.57 28.66
CA PHE A 182 -12.72 7.88 27.25
C PHE A 182 -14.19 7.91 26.85
N GLN A 183 -14.64 9.03 26.29
CA GLN A 183 -15.96 9.19 25.68
C GLN A 183 -15.82 9.89 24.33
N TYR A 184 -16.50 9.38 23.33
CA TYR A 184 -16.59 9.97 22.00
C TYR A 184 -18.06 9.95 21.56
N GLU A 185 -18.57 11.09 21.16
CA GLU A 185 -19.94 11.28 20.69
C GLU A 185 -19.93 11.79 19.25
N GLU A 186 -20.73 11.19 18.38
CA GLU A 186 -20.90 11.61 17.01
C GLU A 186 -22.37 11.60 16.63
N LYS A 187 -22.79 12.57 15.81
CA LYS A 187 -24.20 12.72 15.42
C LYS A 187 -24.59 11.88 14.22
N HIS A 188 -23.63 11.28 13.53
CA HIS A 188 -23.84 10.60 12.27
C HIS A 188 -23.06 9.30 12.17
N ALA A 189 -23.75 8.16 12.11
CA ALA A 189 -23.16 6.87 11.75
C ALA A 189 -23.66 6.45 10.35
N TYR A 190 -22.75 6.29 9.40
CA TYR A 190 -23.04 5.66 8.11
C TYR A 190 -22.56 4.22 8.16
N LEU A 191 -23.44 3.23 8.03
CA LEU A 191 -23.15 1.78 7.79
C LEU A 191 -22.06 1.13 8.66
N GLY A 192 -21.43 1.86 9.55
CA GLY A 192 -20.40 1.40 10.45
C GLY A 192 -19.64 2.57 11.03
N VAL A 193 -19.04 2.34 12.19
CA VAL A 193 -18.21 3.31 12.90
C VAL A 193 -16.80 2.76 12.93
N GLN A 194 -15.85 3.56 12.46
CA GLN A 194 -14.43 3.31 12.69
C GLN A 194 -13.90 4.41 13.57
N GLN A 195 -13.51 4.07 14.78
CA GLN A 195 -12.92 4.98 15.73
C GLN A 195 -11.56 4.46 16.15
N LYS A 196 -10.54 5.33 16.05
CA LYS A 196 -9.20 5.02 16.52
C LYS A 196 -9.17 5.06 18.05
N MET A 197 -8.74 3.98 18.66
CA MET A 197 -8.62 3.84 20.10
C MET A 197 -7.18 4.04 20.54
N GLN A 198 -6.95 4.80 21.60
CA GLN A 198 -5.59 5.12 22.08
C GLN A 198 -4.98 4.02 22.94
N GLN A 199 -5.81 3.12 23.51
CA GLN A 199 -5.35 2.07 24.42
C GLN A 199 -6.08 0.76 24.19
N PRO A 200 -5.44 -0.39 24.51
CA PRO A 200 -6.14 -1.66 24.54
C PRO A 200 -7.14 -1.68 25.70
N GLY A 201 -8.31 -2.23 25.47
CA GLY A 201 -9.32 -2.32 26.54
C GLY A 201 -10.70 -2.70 26.04
N SER A 202 -11.64 -2.76 26.96
CA SER A 202 -13.04 -2.98 26.63
C SER A 202 -13.72 -1.66 26.33
N TYR A 203 -14.36 -1.57 25.19
CA TYR A 203 -15.14 -0.41 24.76
C TYR A 203 -16.61 -0.78 24.68
N SER A 204 -17.49 0.11 25.09
CA SER A 204 -18.92 0.00 24.89
C SER A 204 -19.39 0.97 23.83
N PHE A 205 -20.28 0.52 22.99
CA PHE A 205 -20.90 1.29 21.93
C PHE A 205 -22.39 1.38 22.19
N LYS A 206 -22.93 2.59 22.24
CA LYS A 206 -24.34 2.86 22.44
C LYS A 206 -24.85 3.76 21.32
N ILE A 207 -26.00 3.39 20.75
CA ILE A 207 -26.74 4.27 19.85
C ILE A 207 -27.76 4.99 20.69
N ASP A 208 -27.69 6.32 20.68
CA ASP A 208 -28.59 7.15 21.47
C ASP A 208 -29.89 7.42 20.68
N ASP A 209 -31.01 7.41 21.39
CA ASP A 209 -32.36 7.75 20.88
C ASP A 209 -32.84 6.94 19.65
N PHE A 210 -32.44 5.67 19.55
CA PHE A 210 -32.98 4.79 18.53
C PHE A 210 -34.15 3.98 19.09
N ASP A 211 -35.35 4.48 18.90
CA ASP A 211 -36.58 3.77 19.20
C ASP A 211 -37.01 2.93 18.00
N LEU A 212 -36.54 1.68 17.98
CA LEU A 212 -37.04 0.65 17.09
C LEU A 212 -38.30 0.05 17.70
N GLN A 213 -39.42 0.76 17.69
CA GLN A 213 -40.67 0.29 18.32
C GLN A 213 -41.15 -1.08 17.81
N ASP A 214 -40.55 -1.67 16.79
CA ASP A 214 -41.06 -2.94 16.26
C ASP A 214 -40.02 -3.91 15.63
N ARG A 215 -38.68 -3.73 15.80
CA ARG A 215 -37.75 -4.70 15.19
C ARG A 215 -36.47 -4.91 16.00
N PRO A 216 -36.20 -6.16 16.44
CA PRO A 216 -34.95 -6.45 17.17
C PRO A 216 -33.73 -6.32 16.26
N ILE A 217 -32.69 -5.63 16.76
CA ILE A 217 -31.33 -5.72 16.23
C ILE A 217 -30.83 -7.12 16.58
N THR A 218 -30.69 -7.99 15.58
CA THR A 218 -30.41 -9.41 15.84
C THR A 218 -28.93 -9.75 15.94
N GLU A 219 -28.01 -8.91 15.48
CA GLU A 219 -26.56 -9.15 15.64
C GLU A 219 -25.74 -7.87 15.56
N VAL A 220 -24.91 -7.67 16.57
CA VAL A 220 -23.76 -6.75 16.51
C VAL A 220 -22.51 -7.62 16.43
N SER A 221 -21.88 -7.70 15.28
CA SER A 221 -20.59 -8.40 15.20
C SER A 221 -19.47 -7.47 15.60
N LYS A 222 -18.73 -7.83 16.66
CA LYS A 222 -17.50 -7.17 17.07
C LYS A 222 -16.36 -7.85 16.32
N ASN A 223 -15.82 -7.22 15.28
CA ASN A 223 -14.56 -7.64 14.70
C ASN A 223 -13.44 -6.85 15.38
N SER A 224 -12.86 -7.41 16.44
CA SER A 224 -11.57 -6.95 16.95
C SER A 224 -10.48 -7.67 16.15
N GLN A 225 -9.86 -6.99 15.21
CA GLN A 225 -8.60 -7.47 14.64
C GLN A 225 -7.48 -6.89 15.48
N THR A 226 -6.92 -7.73 16.35
CA THR A 226 -5.58 -7.55 16.90
C THR A 226 -4.59 -8.15 15.90
N THR A 227 -3.74 -7.34 15.32
CA THR A 227 -2.48 -7.78 14.71
C THR A 227 -1.33 -7.07 15.38
#